data_4524954b8979a52b61ab8c464877e253
#
_entry.id   4524954b8979a52b61ab8c464877e253
#
_cell.length_a   1.000
_cell.length_b   1.000
_cell.length_c   1.000
_cell.angle_alpha   90.00
_cell.angle_beta   90.00
_cell.angle_gamma   90.00
#
_symmetry.space_group_name_H-M   'P 1'
#
loop_
_entity.id
_entity.type
_entity.pdbx_description
1 polymer ?
#
loop_
_entity_poly.entity_id
_entity_poly.type
_entity_poly.pdbx_seq_one_letter_code
_entity_poly.pdbx_strand_id
1 'polypeptide(L)'
;MAKTVIQFNKLGKSYMIGHKDREQRYIALRDVIGGSMKKLWSRIRNPEYYTHENLEEFWALKNIDLEVQEGDRLGIIGPNGAGKTTLLKILSRITTPTTGQVNIKGRIASLLEVGTGFHPELTGRENIYLNGSILGMNRLEIKRKFDEIVDFAGVEQFLDTPVKRFSSGMNVRLGFAVAAHLDPDILIVDEVLAVGDAEFREKAIGKMREVSESSGRTVLFVSHNMK
;
A
#
# COMPACT_ATOMS: atom_id res chain seq x y z
N MET A 1 18.18 12.16 24.74
CA MET A 1 18.58 12.00 23.33
C MET A 1 17.35 11.50 22.56
N ALA A 2 17.01 12.15 21.44
CA ALA A 2 15.90 11.70 20.63
C ALA A 2 16.22 10.30 20.08
N LYS A 3 15.22 9.40 20.08
CA LYS A 3 15.39 8.01 19.69
C LYS A 3 15.05 7.87 18.21
N THR A 4 16.01 7.38 17.39
CA THR A 4 15.76 7.09 15.98
C THR A 4 14.78 5.92 15.85
N VAL A 5 13.64 6.16 15.17
CA VAL A 5 12.58 5.17 14.91
C VAL A 5 12.57 4.65 13.49
N ILE A 6 13.05 5.44 12.51
CA ILE A 6 13.29 4.97 11.14
C ILE A 6 14.68 5.41 10.73
N GLN A 7 15.45 4.50 10.14
CA GLN A 7 16.76 4.78 9.57
C GLN A 7 16.90 4.13 8.20
N PHE A 8 17.14 4.94 7.19
CA PHE A 8 17.47 4.50 5.84
C PHE A 8 18.98 4.58 5.65
N ASN A 9 19.57 3.49 5.17
CA ASN A 9 21.01 3.42 4.89
C ASN A 9 21.21 3.03 3.43
N LYS A 10 21.57 3.99 2.58
CA LYS A 10 21.79 3.85 1.13
C LYS A 10 20.66 3.05 0.43
N LEU A 11 19.42 3.34 0.84
CA LEU A 11 18.24 2.64 0.35
C LEU A 11 18.07 2.86 -1.15
N GLY A 12 17.92 1.77 -1.89
CA GLY A 12 17.61 1.80 -3.32
C GLY A 12 16.61 0.73 -3.70
N LYS A 13 15.76 1.04 -4.70
CA LYS A 13 14.82 0.09 -5.29
C LYS A 13 14.78 0.24 -6.79
N SER A 14 15.11 -0.84 -7.49
CA SER A 14 14.95 -0.94 -8.94
C SER A 14 13.86 -1.92 -9.32
N TYR A 15 13.33 -1.75 -10.52
CA TYR A 15 12.39 -2.63 -11.19
C TYR A 15 12.87 -2.90 -12.61
N MET A 16 12.68 -4.13 -13.08
CA MET A 16 12.93 -4.48 -14.47
C MET A 16 11.67 -4.16 -15.29
N ILE A 17 11.78 -3.25 -16.25
CA ILE A 17 10.67 -2.85 -17.13
C ILE A 17 10.93 -3.46 -18.50
N GLY A 18 10.02 -4.36 -18.93
CA GLY A 18 10.03 -4.92 -20.29
C GLY A 18 9.26 -4.02 -21.24
N HIS A 19 9.93 -3.51 -22.26
CA HIS A 19 9.26 -2.82 -23.38
C HIS A 19 8.81 -3.87 -24.40
N LYS A 20 7.48 -4.11 -24.48
CA LYS A 20 6.93 -4.88 -25.60
C LYS A 20 7.03 -4.03 -26.85
N ASP A 21 7.78 -4.49 -27.84
CA ASP A 21 7.83 -3.86 -29.14
C ASP A 21 6.41 -3.67 -29.70
N ARG A 22 6.09 -2.45 -30.08
CA ARG A 22 4.77 -2.07 -30.63
C ARG A 22 4.42 -2.78 -31.95
N GLU A 23 5.37 -3.46 -32.59
CA GLU A 23 5.19 -4.13 -33.87
C GLU A 23 4.33 -5.40 -33.82
N GLN A 24 4.01 -5.95 -32.65
CA GLN A 24 3.19 -7.18 -32.55
C GLN A 24 1.68 -6.94 -32.44
N ARG A 25 1.19 -5.71 -32.65
CA ARG A 25 -0.24 -5.40 -32.42
C ARG A 25 -1.19 -5.91 -33.51
N TYR A 26 -0.71 -6.30 -34.69
CA TYR A 26 -1.55 -6.81 -35.79
C TYR A 26 -0.90 -7.99 -36.52
N ILE A 27 -0.80 -9.14 -35.84
CA ILE A 27 -0.57 -10.38 -36.55
C ILE A 27 -1.94 -10.91 -36.97
N ALA A 28 -2.29 -10.79 -38.24
CA ALA A 28 -3.50 -11.38 -38.78
C ALA A 28 -3.40 -12.92 -38.65
N LEU A 29 -4.52 -13.59 -38.33
CA LEU A 29 -4.59 -15.06 -38.20
C LEU A 29 -3.96 -15.78 -39.40
N ARG A 30 -4.01 -15.19 -40.60
CA ARG A 30 -3.42 -15.67 -41.85
C ARG A 30 -1.89 -15.80 -41.78
N ASP A 31 -1.20 -14.88 -41.02
CA ASP A 31 0.24 -14.83 -40.94
C ASP A 31 0.77 -15.88 -39.92
N VAL A 32 -0.08 -16.32 -38.99
CA VAL A 32 0.23 -17.38 -38.03
C VAL A 32 0.28 -18.75 -38.70
N ILE A 33 -0.59 -18.99 -39.69
CA ILE A 33 -0.69 -20.29 -40.38
C ILE A 33 0.42 -20.48 -41.41
N GLY A 34 0.82 -19.39 -42.12
CA GLY A 34 1.86 -19.45 -43.15
C GLY A 34 3.31 -19.39 -42.66
N GLY A 35 3.54 -18.88 -41.45
CA GLY A 35 4.87 -18.64 -40.90
C GLY A 35 5.38 -19.72 -39.93
N SER A 36 4.51 -20.67 -39.51
CA SER A 36 4.78 -21.56 -38.38
C SER A 36 5.93 -22.52 -38.61
N MET A 37 6.11 -23.05 -39.80
CA MET A 37 7.15 -24.07 -40.07
C MET A 37 8.55 -23.46 -40.18
N LYS A 38 8.70 -22.28 -40.78
CA LYS A 38 10.00 -21.60 -40.84
C LYS A 38 10.45 -21.04 -39.49
N LYS A 39 9.51 -20.54 -38.69
CA LYS A 39 9.80 -20.03 -37.30
C LYS A 39 10.12 -21.18 -36.34
N LEU A 40 9.52 -22.35 -36.52
CA LEU A 40 9.85 -23.52 -35.68
C LEU A 40 11.27 -24.00 -35.93
N TRP A 41 11.72 -24.02 -37.17
CA TRP A 41 13.10 -24.43 -37.56
C TRP A 41 14.14 -23.40 -37.11
N SER A 42 13.85 -22.08 -37.13
CA SER A 42 14.74 -21.04 -36.64
C SER A 42 14.87 -21.06 -35.12
N ARG A 43 13.80 -21.43 -34.39
CA ARG A 43 13.84 -21.62 -32.93
C ARG A 43 14.75 -22.75 -32.46
N ILE A 44 14.81 -23.85 -33.24
CA ILE A 44 15.65 -25.01 -32.91
C ILE A 44 17.12 -24.70 -33.23
N ARG A 45 17.41 -23.83 -34.20
CA ARG A 45 18.77 -23.57 -34.67
C ARG A 45 19.48 -22.42 -33.93
N ASN A 46 18.76 -21.49 -33.35
CA ASN A 46 19.30 -20.38 -32.54
C ASN A 46 18.42 -20.08 -31.31
N PRO A 47 18.62 -20.81 -30.22
CA PRO A 47 17.85 -20.57 -28.98
C PRO A 47 18.16 -19.22 -28.32
N GLU A 48 19.31 -18.60 -28.57
CA GLU A 48 19.74 -17.34 -27.96
C GLU A 48 19.05 -16.08 -28.52
N TYR A 49 18.36 -16.18 -29.66
CA TYR A 49 17.76 -15.00 -30.32
C TYR A 49 16.43 -14.56 -29.69
N TYR A 50 15.84 -15.33 -28.76
CA TYR A 50 14.52 -15.06 -28.18
C TYR A 50 14.55 -14.68 -26.69
N THR A 51 15.72 -14.50 -26.10
CA THR A 51 15.87 -14.19 -24.65
C THR A 51 16.15 -12.73 -24.34
N HIS A 52 16.28 -11.85 -25.32
CA HIS A 52 16.40 -10.43 -25.07
C HIS A 52 15.03 -9.75 -25.23
N GLU A 53 14.10 -9.97 -24.28
CA GLU A 53 13.23 -8.87 -23.87
C GLU A 53 14.17 -7.71 -23.48
N ASN A 54 14.04 -6.55 -24.11
CA ASN A 54 14.75 -5.34 -23.71
C ASN A 54 14.25 -4.95 -22.31
N LEU A 55 14.82 -5.61 -21.28
CA LEU A 55 14.57 -5.32 -19.90
C LEU A 55 15.44 -4.12 -19.53
N GLU A 56 14.82 -2.99 -19.28
CA GLU A 56 15.48 -1.80 -18.77
C GLU A 56 15.36 -1.77 -17.25
N GLU A 57 16.50 -1.56 -16.56
CA GLU A 57 16.49 -1.37 -15.12
C GLU A 57 16.09 0.07 -14.79
N PHE A 58 14.93 0.23 -14.18
CA PHE A 58 14.41 1.51 -13.71
C PHE A 58 14.59 1.65 -12.20
N TRP A 59 15.34 2.65 -11.76
CA TRP A 59 15.54 2.97 -10.36
C TRP A 59 14.44 3.91 -9.86
N ALA A 60 13.50 3.37 -9.09
CA ALA A 60 12.45 4.16 -8.44
C ALA A 60 12.97 4.91 -7.21
N LEU A 61 13.96 4.35 -6.51
CA LEU A 61 14.66 4.97 -5.39
C LEU A 61 16.16 4.70 -5.54
N LYS A 62 17.03 5.68 -5.23
CA LYS A 62 18.47 5.52 -5.36
C LYS A 62 19.20 6.25 -4.24
N ASN A 63 19.99 5.49 -3.45
CA ASN A 63 20.89 6.00 -2.42
C ASN A 63 20.22 6.98 -1.44
N ILE A 64 19.10 6.56 -0.83
CA ILE A 64 18.41 7.37 0.17
C ILE A 64 19.02 7.10 1.54
N ASP A 65 19.51 8.15 2.17
CA ASP A 65 19.96 8.18 3.55
C ASP A 65 19.10 9.18 4.32
N LEU A 66 18.42 8.73 5.37
CA LEU A 66 17.54 9.56 6.19
C LEU A 66 17.35 8.92 7.56
N GLU A 67 17.28 9.75 8.59
CA GLU A 67 16.90 9.35 9.94
C GLU A 67 15.65 10.11 10.38
N VAL A 68 14.70 9.40 10.99
CA VAL A 68 13.48 9.96 11.57
C VAL A 68 13.47 9.65 13.05
N GLN A 69 13.29 10.68 13.87
CA GLN A 69 13.25 10.58 15.32
C GLN A 69 11.82 10.30 15.82
N GLU A 70 11.73 9.77 17.02
CA GLU A 70 10.44 9.58 17.70
C GLU A 70 9.74 10.94 17.88
N GLY A 71 8.47 11.03 17.46
CA GLY A 71 7.68 12.26 17.52
C GLY A 71 7.84 13.21 16.32
N ASP A 72 8.72 12.87 15.36
CA ASP A 72 8.87 13.69 14.15
C ASP A 72 7.60 13.68 13.29
N ARG A 73 7.35 14.81 12.63
CA ARG A 73 6.33 14.96 11.58
C ARG A 73 7.03 15.26 10.27
N LEU A 74 7.13 14.25 9.40
CA LEU A 74 7.88 14.33 8.15
C LEU A 74 6.93 14.39 6.95
N GLY A 75 7.10 15.39 6.09
CA GLY A 75 6.43 15.51 4.80
C GLY A 75 7.26 14.90 3.67
N ILE A 76 6.71 13.93 2.95
CA ILE A 76 7.30 13.35 1.73
C ILE A 76 6.56 13.94 0.54
N ILE A 77 7.19 14.91 -0.13
CA ILE A 77 6.56 15.68 -1.19
C ILE A 77 7.30 15.43 -2.51
N GLY A 78 6.57 15.37 -3.61
CA GLY A 78 7.17 15.22 -4.95
C GLY A 78 6.14 14.91 -6.03
N PRO A 79 6.49 15.05 -7.31
CA PRO A 79 5.59 14.76 -8.43
C PRO A 79 5.22 13.28 -8.51
N ASN A 80 4.24 12.96 -9.36
CA ASN A 80 3.90 11.57 -9.67
C ASN A 80 5.12 10.88 -10.31
N GLY A 81 5.40 9.64 -9.90
CA GLY A 81 6.59 8.91 -10.36
C GLY A 81 7.87 9.19 -9.56
N ALA A 82 7.89 10.10 -8.59
CA ALA A 82 9.07 10.41 -7.75
C ALA A 82 9.47 9.29 -6.77
N GLY A 83 8.82 8.13 -6.80
CA GLY A 83 9.15 7.00 -5.93
C GLY A 83 8.46 6.99 -4.57
N LYS A 84 7.59 7.98 -4.25
CA LYS A 84 6.89 8.07 -2.95
C LYS A 84 6.17 6.77 -2.58
N THR A 85 5.33 6.26 -3.47
CA THR A 85 4.59 4.99 -3.25
C THR A 85 5.54 3.80 -3.07
N THR A 86 6.68 3.78 -3.77
CA THR A 86 7.69 2.74 -3.60
C THR A 86 8.33 2.80 -2.22
N LEU A 87 8.66 4.00 -1.74
CA LEU A 87 9.19 4.21 -0.39
C LEU A 87 8.19 3.74 0.67
N LEU A 88 6.91 4.11 0.51
CA LEU A 88 5.85 3.68 1.42
C LEU A 88 5.67 2.15 1.43
N LYS A 89 5.72 1.49 0.27
CA LYS A 89 5.65 0.03 0.18
C LYS A 89 6.82 -0.66 0.89
N ILE A 90 8.01 -0.05 0.89
CA ILE A 90 9.15 -0.57 1.65
C ILE A 90 8.92 -0.39 3.15
N LEU A 91 8.47 0.79 3.60
CA LEU A 91 8.15 1.06 5.00
C LEU A 91 7.06 0.14 5.53
N SER A 92 6.02 -0.12 4.72
CA SER A 92 4.92 -1.06 5.06
C SER A 92 5.31 -2.52 4.89
N ARG A 93 6.58 -2.83 4.54
CA ARG A 93 7.10 -4.20 4.33
C ARG A 93 6.39 -4.99 3.21
N ILE A 94 5.71 -4.32 2.28
CA ILE A 94 5.08 -4.93 1.11
C ILE A 94 6.14 -5.33 0.08
N THR A 95 7.23 -4.56 -0.02
CA THR A 95 8.36 -4.87 -0.91
C THR A 95 9.68 -4.65 -0.20
N THR A 96 10.69 -5.44 -0.60
CA THR A 96 12.04 -5.31 -0.07
C THR A 96 12.87 -4.33 -0.92
N PRO A 97 13.84 -3.62 -0.34
CA PRO A 97 14.80 -2.83 -1.11
C PRO A 97 15.66 -3.71 -2.02
N THR A 98 16.17 -3.13 -3.10
CA THR A 98 17.15 -3.78 -3.99
C THR A 98 18.57 -3.59 -3.45
N THR A 99 18.87 -2.40 -2.91
CA THR A 99 20.15 -2.09 -2.26
C THR A 99 19.90 -1.35 -0.94
N GLY A 100 20.88 -1.40 -0.06
CA GLY A 100 20.80 -0.77 1.26
C GLY A 100 19.80 -1.47 2.19
N GLN A 101 19.40 -0.77 3.24
CA GLN A 101 18.48 -1.30 4.24
C GLN A 101 17.65 -0.20 4.89
N VAL A 102 16.52 -0.58 5.46
CA VAL A 102 15.71 0.26 6.33
C VAL A 102 15.52 -0.43 7.68
N ASN A 103 15.83 0.29 8.75
CA ASN A 103 15.61 -0.16 10.12
C ASN A 103 14.42 0.61 10.69
N ILE A 104 13.43 -0.12 11.20
CA ILE A 104 12.21 0.46 11.78
C ILE A 104 12.06 -0.10 13.18
N LYS A 105 11.89 0.79 14.16
CA LYS A 105 11.62 0.46 15.57
C LYS A 105 10.20 0.90 15.92
N GLY A 106 9.40 -0.04 16.37
CA GLY A 106 7.99 0.19 16.68
C GLY A 106 7.02 -0.35 15.64
N ARG A 107 5.74 -0.17 15.94
CA ARG A 107 4.63 -0.59 15.07
C ARG A 107 4.32 0.51 14.07
N ILE A 108 4.35 0.15 12.79
CA ILE A 108 4.00 1.06 11.68
C ILE A 108 2.58 0.74 11.20
N ALA A 109 1.79 1.76 10.96
CA ALA A 109 0.50 1.65 10.27
C ALA A 109 0.48 2.56 9.05
N SER A 110 0.00 2.00 7.94
CA SER A 110 -0.16 2.72 6.68
C SER A 110 -1.63 2.78 6.30
N LEU A 111 -2.14 3.98 6.08
CA LEU A 111 -3.49 4.19 5.58
C LEU A 111 -3.63 3.97 4.07
N LEU A 112 -2.53 3.65 3.38
CA LEU A 112 -2.53 3.27 1.96
C LEU A 112 -3.33 1.99 1.69
N GLU A 113 -3.46 1.13 2.68
CA GLU A 113 -4.04 -0.20 2.57
C GLU A 113 -5.44 -0.31 3.16
N VAL A 114 -6.09 0.83 3.39
CA VAL A 114 -7.46 0.87 3.92
C VAL A 114 -8.40 0.05 3.03
N GLY A 115 -9.04 -0.96 3.64
CA GLY A 115 -9.97 -1.87 2.94
C GLY A 115 -9.31 -2.97 2.11
N THR A 116 -7.98 -3.03 2.04
CA THR A 116 -7.30 -4.21 1.49
C THR A 116 -7.30 -5.36 2.52
N GLY A 117 -7.44 -6.58 2.05
CA GLY A 117 -7.38 -7.77 2.93
C GLY A 117 -8.72 -8.21 3.50
N PHE A 118 -9.84 -7.59 3.13
CA PHE A 118 -11.16 -8.13 3.47
C PHE A 118 -11.44 -9.41 2.69
N HIS A 119 -11.89 -10.43 3.41
CA HIS A 119 -12.33 -11.69 2.79
C HIS A 119 -13.83 -11.60 2.47
N PRO A 120 -14.23 -11.74 1.20
CA PRO A 120 -15.60 -11.48 0.77
C PRO A 120 -16.65 -12.39 1.40
N GLU A 121 -16.28 -13.61 1.77
CA GLU A 121 -17.19 -14.59 2.39
C GLU A 121 -17.35 -14.41 3.91
N LEU A 122 -16.43 -13.69 4.56
CA LEU A 122 -16.51 -13.41 5.98
C LEU A 122 -17.45 -12.22 6.24
N THR A 123 -18.09 -12.24 7.41
CA THR A 123 -18.93 -11.17 7.92
C THR A 123 -18.13 -9.90 8.21
N GLY A 124 -18.80 -8.76 8.39
CA GLY A 124 -18.16 -7.52 8.85
C GLY A 124 -17.42 -7.73 10.16
N ARG A 125 -18.03 -8.44 11.11
CA ARG A 125 -17.43 -8.81 12.40
C ARG A 125 -16.12 -9.58 12.22
N GLU A 126 -16.11 -10.63 11.44
CA GLU A 126 -14.94 -11.47 11.21
C GLU A 126 -13.84 -10.69 10.46
N ASN A 127 -14.23 -9.83 9.52
CA ASN A 127 -13.29 -8.96 8.80
C ASN A 127 -12.64 -7.90 9.70
N ILE A 128 -13.32 -7.38 10.73
CA ILE A 128 -12.71 -6.51 11.73
C ILE A 128 -11.56 -7.24 12.43
N TYR A 129 -11.77 -8.49 12.86
CA TYR A 129 -10.71 -9.28 13.50
C TYR A 129 -9.60 -9.64 12.53
N LEU A 130 -9.93 -10.04 11.31
CA LEU A 130 -8.95 -10.38 10.28
C LEU A 130 -8.08 -9.16 9.93
N ASN A 131 -8.72 -8.05 9.56
CA ASN A 131 -8.02 -6.85 9.13
C ASN A 131 -7.23 -6.20 10.27
N GLY A 132 -7.83 -6.14 11.48
CA GLY A 132 -7.10 -5.67 12.67
C GLY A 132 -5.84 -6.48 12.94
N SER A 133 -5.91 -7.82 12.79
CA SER A 133 -4.74 -8.70 12.96
C SER A 133 -3.69 -8.48 11.87
N ILE A 134 -4.09 -8.31 10.60
CA ILE A 134 -3.19 -7.98 9.49
C ILE A 134 -2.47 -6.65 9.74
N LEU A 135 -3.17 -5.67 10.29
CA LEU A 135 -2.63 -4.36 10.65
C LEU A 135 -1.84 -4.36 11.98
N GLY A 136 -1.67 -5.54 12.61
CA GLY A 136 -0.82 -5.73 13.78
C GLY A 136 -1.50 -5.53 15.14
N MET A 137 -2.84 -5.46 15.21
CA MET A 137 -3.57 -5.49 16.48
C MET A 137 -3.59 -6.91 17.05
N ASN A 138 -3.42 -7.05 18.34
CA ASN A 138 -3.71 -8.32 19.00
C ASN A 138 -5.22 -8.48 19.26
N ARG A 139 -5.65 -9.73 19.51
CA ARG A 139 -7.07 -10.06 19.68
C ARG A 139 -7.76 -9.29 20.83
N LEU A 140 -7.03 -9.04 21.92
CA LEU A 140 -7.56 -8.30 23.07
C LEU A 140 -7.74 -6.81 22.72
N GLU A 141 -6.81 -6.25 21.97
CA GLU A 141 -6.87 -4.87 21.47
C GLU A 141 -8.08 -4.69 20.54
N ILE A 142 -8.27 -5.61 19.57
CA ILE A 142 -9.43 -5.59 18.68
C ILE A 142 -10.72 -5.68 19.50
N LYS A 143 -10.79 -6.62 20.44
CA LYS A 143 -11.99 -6.78 21.28
C LYS A 143 -12.33 -5.52 22.09
N ARG A 144 -11.35 -4.82 22.61
CA ARG A 144 -11.57 -3.57 23.37
C ARG A 144 -12.09 -2.43 22.50
N LYS A 145 -11.61 -2.34 21.27
CA LYS A 145 -11.95 -1.26 20.31
C LYS A 145 -13.10 -1.63 19.37
N PHE A 146 -13.64 -2.84 19.53
CA PHE A 146 -14.60 -3.40 18.58
C PHE A 146 -15.84 -2.52 18.40
N ASP A 147 -16.48 -2.13 19.50
CA ASP A 147 -17.70 -1.33 19.47
C ASP A 147 -17.44 0.06 18.90
N GLU A 148 -16.30 0.68 19.23
CA GLU A 148 -15.86 1.96 18.67
C GLU A 148 -15.64 1.88 17.16
N ILE A 149 -15.03 0.79 16.68
CA ILE A 149 -14.81 0.54 15.25
C ILE A 149 -16.15 0.41 14.51
N VAL A 150 -17.08 -0.36 15.07
CA VAL A 150 -18.41 -0.60 14.47
C VAL A 150 -19.21 0.69 14.40
N ASP A 151 -19.30 1.43 15.51
CA ASP A 151 -19.98 2.72 15.59
C ASP A 151 -19.38 3.76 14.64
N PHE A 152 -18.05 3.81 14.58
CA PHE A 152 -17.35 4.70 13.65
C PHE A 152 -17.67 4.38 12.19
N ALA A 153 -17.72 3.10 11.82
CA ALA A 153 -18.04 2.65 10.46
C ALA A 153 -19.52 2.86 10.09
N GLY A 154 -20.42 2.85 11.09
CA GLY A 154 -21.88 2.92 10.90
C GLY A 154 -22.43 1.69 10.13
N VAL A 155 -22.00 0.49 10.53
CA VAL A 155 -22.37 -0.77 9.86
C VAL A 155 -23.04 -1.78 10.79
N GLU A 156 -23.57 -1.35 11.93
CA GLU A 156 -24.12 -2.20 12.99
C GLU A 156 -25.15 -3.19 12.46
N GLN A 157 -26.08 -2.73 11.62
CA GLN A 157 -27.17 -3.54 11.08
C GLN A 157 -26.68 -4.65 10.12
N PHE A 158 -25.47 -4.48 9.56
CA PHE A 158 -24.89 -5.40 8.57
C PHE A 158 -23.72 -6.21 9.13
N LEU A 159 -23.39 -6.03 10.42
CA LEU A 159 -22.18 -6.55 11.03
C LEU A 159 -22.01 -8.07 10.86
N ASP A 160 -23.10 -8.81 10.93
CA ASP A 160 -23.13 -10.27 10.79
C ASP A 160 -23.49 -10.74 9.35
N THR A 161 -23.41 -9.83 8.37
CA THR A 161 -23.60 -10.10 6.95
C THR A 161 -22.23 -10.22 6.26
N PRO A 162 -22.04 -11.20 5.32
CA PRO A 162 -20.81 -11.29 4.52
C PRO A 162 -20.52 -10.01 3.74
N VAL A 163 -19.25 -9.54 3.77
CA VAL A 163 -18.88 -8.24 3.18
C VAL A 163 -19.02 -8.18 1.66
N LYS A 164 -19.14 -9.32 0.97
CA LYS A 164 -19.51 -9.35 -0.46
C LYS A 164 -20.88 -8.71 -0.75
N ARG A 165 -21.74 -8.56 0.27
CA ARG A 165 -23.05 -7.90 0.17
C ARG A 165 -23.01 -6.43 0.60
N PHE A 166 -21.87 -5.96 1.08
CA PHE A 166 -21.69 -4.55 1.44
C PHE A 166 -21.62 -3.69 0.17
N SER A 167 -22.08 -2.46 0.28
CA SER A 167 -21.76 -1.45 -0.73
C SER A 167 -20.25 -1.14 -0.72
N SER A 168 -19.73 -0.58 -1.82
CA SER A 168 -18.34 -0.13 -1.85
C SER A 168 -18.04 0.87 -0.75
N GLY A 169 -18.97 1.78 -0.45
CA GLY A 169 -18.86 2.75 0.63
C GLY A 169 -18.78 2.09 2.02
N MET A 170 -19.59 1.05 2.28
CA MET A 170 -19.54 0.32 3.56
C MET A 170 -18.19 -0.39 3.75
N ASN A 171 -17.67 -1.04 2.69
CA ASN A 171 -16.37 -1.69 2.75
C ASN A 171 -15.26 -0.70 3.08
N VAL A 172 -15.28 0.44 2.42
CA VAL A 172 -14.30 1.50 2.62
C VAL A 172 -14.40 2.09 4.02
N ARG A 173 -15.64 2.39 4.51
CA ARG A 173 -15.86 2.90 5.87
C ARG A 173 -15.39 1.92 6.94
N LEU A 174 -15.70 0.62 6.78
CA LEU A 174 -15.26 -0.40 7.73
C LEU A 174 -13.73 -0.55 7.76
N GLY A 175 -13.08 -0.61 6.58
CA GLY A 175 -11.62 -0.68 6.50
C GLY A 175 -10.94 0.51 7.13
N PHE A 176 -11.47 1.72 6.87
CA PHE A 176 -10.96 2.94 7.48
C PHE A 176 -11.17 2.95 8.99
N ALA A 177 -12.34 2.51 9.47
CA ALA A 177 -12.63 2.43 10.91
C ALA A 177 -11.61 1.55 11.64
N VAL A 178 -11.28 0.38 11.09
CA VAL A 178 -10.25 -0.50 11.68
C VAL A 178 -8.90 0.21 11.70
N ALA A 179 -8.49 0.82 10.59
CA ALA A 179 -7.20 1.51 10.47
C ALA A 179 -7.10 2.76 11.38
N ALA A 180 -8.19 3.52 11.53
CA ALA A 180 -8.25 4.72 12.36
C ALA A 180 -8.20 4.43 13.86
N HIS A 181 -8.52 3.20 14.27
CA HIS A 181 -8.44 2.76 15.66
C HIS A 181 -7.16 1.98 15.98
N LEU A 182 -6.20 1.94 15.06
CA LEU A 182 -4.86 1.47 15.37
C LEU A 182 -4.15 2.41 16.34
N ASP A 183 -3.20 1.85 17.08
CA ASP A 183 -2.33 2.58 18.00
C ASP A 183 -0.85 2.39 17.59
N PRO A 184 -0.44 2.94 16.43
CA PRO A 184 0.90 2.76 15.92
C PRO A 184 1.88 3.74 16.56
N ASP A 185 3.16 3.35 16.63
CA ASP A 185 4.26 4.25 16.98
C ASP A 185 4.59 5.19 15.80
N ILE A 186 4.38 4.68 14.57
CA ILE A 186 4.65 5.39 13.31
C ILE A 186 3.42 5.31 12.42
N LEU A 187 2.84 6.46 12.10
CA LEU A 187 1.67 6.57 11.23
C LEU A 187 2.06 7.12 9.85
N ILE A 188 1.70 6.40 8.80
CA ILE A 188 1.83 6.88 7.41
C ILE A 188 0.46 7.32 6.92
N VAL A 189 0.36 8.59 6.55
CA VAL A 189 -0.84 9.21 6.01
C VAL A 189 -0.59 9.59 4.55
N ASP A 190 -1.38 9.04 3.64
CA ASP A 190 -1.40 9.47 2.24
C ASP A 190 -2.52 10.48 2.00
N GLU A 191 -2.35 11.36 1.04
CA GLU A 191 -3.31 12.37 0.62
C GLU A 191 -4.68 11.80 0.22
N VAL A 192 -4.77 10.49 -0.09
CA VAL A 192 -5.99 9.81 -0.55
C VAL A 192 -6.99 9.55 0.59
N LEU A 193 -7.14 10.48 1.55
CA LEU A 193 -8.23 10.44 2.55
C LEU A 193 -9.61 10.80 1.97
N ALA A 194 -9.76 10.82 0.64
CA ALA A 194 -11.05 11.02 -0.03
C ALA A 194 -11.93 9.76 0.03
N VAL A 195 -12.25 9.30 1.25
CA VAL A 195 -12.88 8.01 1.53
C VAL A 195 -14.32 8.21 1.99
N GLY A 196 -15.28 7.53 1.36
CA GLY A 196 -16.68 7.58 1.74
C GLY A 196 -17.42 8.85 1.25
N ASP A 197 -18.59 9.11 1.85
CA ASP A 197 -19.38 10.31 1.63
C ASP A 197 -18.79 11.54 2.38
N ALA A 198 -19.41 12.71 2.21
CA ALA A 198 -18.89 13.94 2.79
C ALA A 198 -18.87 13.91 4.32
N GLU A 199 -19.91 13.33 4.95
CA GLU A 199 -20.03 13.23 6.39
C GLU A 199 -18.95 12.29 6.97
N PHE A 200 -18.79 11.10 6.37
CA PHE A 200 -17.75 10.18 6.81
C PHE A 200 -16.35 10.75 6.63
N ARG A 201 -16.13 11.51 5.55
CA ARG A 201 -14.84 12.17 5.30
C ARG A 201 -14.47 13.14 6.42
N GLU A 202 -15.42 13.98 6.89
CA GLU A 202 -15.17 14.88 8.00
C GLU A 202 -14.84 14.12 9.29
N LYS A 203 -15.60 13.06 9.58
CA LYS A 203 -15.36 12.16 10.72
C LYS A 203 -13.99 11.52 10.63
N ALA A 204 -13.60 11.06 9.43
CA ALA A 204 -12.30 10.44 9.15
C ALA A 204 -11.13 11.43 9.35
N ILE A 205 -11.24 12.64 8.82
CA ILE A 205 -10.23 13.69 8.98
C ILE A 205 -10.10 14.08 10.47
N GLY A 206 -11.22 14.23 11.17
CA GLY A 206 -11.22 14.51 12.61
C GLY A 206 -10.48 13.44 13.41
N LYS A 207 -10.76 12.15 13.15
CA LYS A 207 -10.09 11.03 13.82
C LYS A 207 -8.61 10.97 13.49
N MET A 208 -8.24 11.23 12.23
CA MET A 208 -6.84 11.26 11.82
C MET A 208 -6.06 12.39 12.50
N ARG A 209 -6.67 13.56 12.67
CA ARG A 209 -6.08 14.66 13.41
C ARG A 209 -5.85 14.27 14.87
N GLU A 210 -6.86 13.74 15.54
CA GLU A 210 -6.74 13.21 16.91
C GLU A 210 -5.59 12.21 17.05
N VAL A 211 -5.53 11.23 16.13
CA VAL A 211 -4.49 10.19 16.14
C VAL A 211 -3.10 10.77 15.86
N SER A 212 -2.98 11.74 14.94
CA SER A 212 -1.70 12.36 14.62
C SER A 212 -1.22 13.38 15.65
N GLU A 213 -2.12 13.98 16.40
CA GLU A 213 -1.80 14.94 17.47
C GLU A 213 -1.51 14.28 18.81
N SER A 214 -1.79 12.99 18.94
CA SER A 214 -1.46 12.22 20.15
C SER A 214 0.04 12.28 20.44
N SER A 215 0.39 12.56 21.69
CA SER A 215 1.78 12.82 22.13
C SER A 215 2.71 11.67 21.80
N GLY A 216 3.87 11.98 21.20
CA GLY A 216 4.96 11.04 20.96
C GLY A 216 4.88 10.20 19.70
N ARG A 217 3.84 10.36 18.86
CA ARG A 217 3.74 9.61 17.59
C ARG A 217 4.56 10.25 16.49
N THR A 218 5.24 9.41 15.73
CA THR A 218 5.92 9.81 14.51
C THR A 218 4.94 9.74 13.34
N VAL A 219 4.84 10.79 12.53
CA VAL A 219 3.88 10.87 11.43
C VAL A 219 4.59 11.18 10.13
N LEU A 220 4.37 10.35 9.11
CA LEU A 220 4.85 10.59 7.76
C LEU A 220 3.66 10.97 6.87
N PHE A 221 3.65 12.21 6.40
CA PHE A 221 2.66 12.70 5.45
C PHE A 221 3.19 12.57 4.03
N VAL A 222 2.39 12.03 3.13
CA VAL A 222 2.74 11.93 1.71
C VAL A 222 1.78 12.78 0.91
N SER A 223 2.33 13.71 0.12
CA SER A 223 1.54 14.57 -0.75
C SER A 223 2.18 14.72 -2.12
N HIS A 224 1.36 14.91 -3.14
CA HIS A 224 1.78 15.33 -4.47
C HIS A 224 1.58 16.84 -4.68
N ASN A 225 0.95 17.53 -3.74
CA ASN A 225 0.64 18.95 -3.83
C ASN A 225 1.60 19.77 -2.96
N MET A 226 2.23 20.79 -3.55
CA MET A 226 3.14 21.72 -2.88
C MET A 226 2.45 23.02 -2.42
N LYS A 227 1.10 23.00 -2.32
CA LYS A 227 0.34 24.19 -1.86
C LYS A 227 -0.02 24.08 -0.40
#